data_3050b36dc192fad076b27484cbb8962f
#
_entry.id   3050b36dc192fad076b27484cbb8962f
#
_cell.length_a   1.000
_cell.length_b   1.000
_cell.length_c   1.000
_cell.angle_alpha   90.00
_cell.angle_beta   90.00
_cell.angle_gamma   90.00
#
_symmetry.space_group_name_H-M   'P 1'
#
loop_
_entity.id
_entity.type
_entity.pdbx_description
1 polymer ?
#
loop_
_entity_poly.entity_id
_entity_poly.type
_entity_poly.pdbx_seq_one_letter_code
_entity_poly.pdbx_strand_id
1 'polypeptide(L)'
;FLIILSISSHIFFNHSLLHNSIILLFGLFYFLKKIKIYSKKNLLIFILFFLVLFIATLIKKNHDDFSYYHFPYTYYIVEYPLMIGIGKFVHGFRTPSSMFYLNSIFYLPIVKYYMFNMGAVMIMGFANILIFERISISFKKNKFDYLFILNLLIFSFINIFFYRLGEHGTDRSPQILILLFILELLYFINYKGIYKQFYPNFLVLLGLIISFKPFYILYLI
;
A
#
# COMPACT_ATOMS: atom_id res chain seq x y z
N PHE A 1 9.51 0.59 -4.28
CA PHE A 1 10.66 -0.35 -4.28
C PHE A 1 10.22 -1.79 -3.99
N LEU A 2 9.54 -2.06 -2.87
CA LEU A 2 9.14 -3.43 -2.48
C LEU A 2 8.31 -4.14 -3.56
N ILE A 3 7.36 -3.46 -4.19
CA ILE A 3 6.53 -4.00 -5.26
C ILE A 3 7.36 -4.32 -6.51
N ILE A 4 8.25 -3.41 -6.91
CA ILE A 4 9.14 -3.65 -8.06
C ILE A 4 10.04 -4.85 -7.77
N LEU A 5 10.62 -4.91 -6.58
CA LEU A 5 11.45 -6.03 -6.15
C LEU A 5 10.68 -7.34 -6.17
N SER A 6 9.44 -7.36 -5.67
CA SER A 6 8.61 -8.57 -5.66
C SER A 6 8.27 -9.06 -7.06
N ILE A 7 7.86 -8.17 -7.96
CA ILE A 7 7.58 -8.54 -9.35
C ILE A 7 8.85 -9.05 -10.05
N SER A 8 9.95 -8.33 -9.89
CA SER A 8 11.21 -8.70 -10.56
C SER A 8 11.77 -10.03 -10.06
N SER A 9 11.70 -10.27 -8.75
CA SER A 9 12.18 -11.54 -8.18
C SER A 9 11.30 -12.72 -8.57
N HIS A 10 9.99 -12.52 -8.75
CA HIS A 10 9.06 -13.56 -9.14
C HIS A 10 9.32 -14.11 -10.56
N ILE A 11 9.99 -13.35 -11.41
CA ILE A 11 10.40 -13.84 -12.74
C ILE A 11 11.29 -15.07 -12.61
N PHE A 12 12.13 -15.12 -11.58
CA PHE A 12 13.13 -16.16 -11.39
C PHE A 12 12.81 -17.12 -10.24
N PHE A 13 12.11 -16.64 -9.22
CA PHE A 13 11.87 -17.37 -7.97
C PHE A 13 10.41 -17.25 -7.54
N ASN A 14 9.84 -18.31 -6.99
CA ASN A 14 8.58 -18.22 -6.28
C ASN A 14 8.78 -17.48 -4.95
N HIS A 15 7.70 -16.87 -4.44
CA HIS A 15 7.72 -16.14 -3.17
C HIS A 15 7.64 -17.10 -1.96
N SER A 16 8.57 -18.05 -1.93
CA SER A 16 8.67 -19.05 -0.85
C SER A 16 8.92 -18.39 0.52
N LEU A 17 8.75 -19.18 1.58
CA LEU A 17 9.03 -18.73 2.96
C LEU A 17 10.47 -18.18 3.11
N LEU A 18 11.45 -18.86 2.49
CA LEU A 18 12.85 -18.43 2.56
C LEU A 18 13.07 -17.12 1.82
N HIS A 19 12.59 -17.01 0.57
CA HIS A 19 12.69 -15.82 -0.24
C HIS A 19 12.11 -14.59 0.47
N ASN A 20 10.88 -14.72 0.98
CA ASN A 20 10.19 -13.63 1.66
C ASN A 20 10.87 -13.23 2.97
N SER A 21 11.33 -14.22 3.75
CA SER A 21 12.09 -13.96 4.99
C SER A 21 13.35 -13.16 4.71
N ILE A 22 14.09 -13.50 3.66
CA ILE A 22 15.30 -12.77 3.26
C ILE A 22 14.96 -11.32 2.90
N ILE A 23 13.96 -11.09 2.04
CA ILE A 23 13.55 -9.74 1.62
C ILE A 23 13.15 -8.89 2.84
N LEU A 24 12.32 -9.44 3.73
CA LEU A 24 11.84 -8.70 4.89
C LEU A 24 12.93 -8.47 5.94
N LEU A 25 13.87 -9.40 6.11
CA LEU A 25 15.05 -9.19 6.96
C LEU A 25 15.94 -8.07 6.45
N PHE A 26 16.18 -7.99 5.13
CA PHE A 26 16.89 -6.85 4.55
C PHE A 26 16.13 -5.52 4.77
N GLY A 27 14.82 -5.53 4.60
CA GLY A 27 13.96 -4.38 4.89
C GLY A 27 14.04 -3.96 6.37
N LEU A 28 13.98 -4.91 7.28
CA LEU A 28 14.13 -4.68 8.72
C LEU A 28 15.51 -4.12 9.07
N PHE A 29 16.59 -4.70 8.52
CA PHE A 29 17.95 -4.20 8.73
C PHE A 29 18.08 -2.74 8.27
N TYR A 30 17.57 -2.40 7.09
CA TYR A 30 17.57 -1.04 6.58
C TYR A 30 16.76 -0.09 7.47
N PHE A 31 15.58 -0.53 7.92
CA PHE A 31 14.74 0.22 8.85
C PHE A 31 15.47 0.50 10.17
N LEU A 32 16.09 -0.52 10.78
CA LEU A 32 16.84 -0.37 12.03
C LEU A 32 18.02 0.60 11.87
N LYS A 33 18.68 0.61 10.72
CA LYS A 33 19.74 1.58 10.40
C LYS A 33 19.19 3.02 10.33
N LYS A 34 17.98 3.20 9.83
CA LYS A 34 17.34 4.51 9.65
C LYS A 34 16.54 4.98 10.87
N ILE A 35 16.12 4.09 11.75
CA ILE A 35 15.24 4.39 12.89
C ILE A 35 15.81 5.47 13.82
N LYS A 36 17.14 5.55 13.90
CA LYS A 36 17.85 6.55 14.73
C LYS A 36 17.59 8.00 14.29
N ILE A 37 17.11 8.21 13.06
CA ILE A 37 16.80 9.52 12.50
C ILE A 37 15.44 10.02 13.03
N TYR A 38 14.57 9.11 13.46
CA TYR A 38 13.22 9.45 13.91
C TYR A 38 13.17 9.74 15.40
N SER A 39 12.37 10.73 15.80
CA SER A 39 12.11 10.96 17.23
C SER A 39 11.32 9.78 17.82
N LYS A 40 11.55 9.47 19.10
CA LYS A 40 10.81 8.41 19.80
C LYS A 40 9.29 8.58 19.70
N LYS A 41 8.81 9.83 19.75
CA LYS A 41 7.38 10.17 19.62
C LYS A 41 6.83 9.80 18.24
N ASN A 42 7.53 10.16 17.18
CA ASN A 42 7.09 9.84 15.80
C ASN A 42 7.11 8.34 15.56
N LEU A 43 8.10 7.64 16.08
CA LEU A 43 8.16 6.18 16.01
C LEU A 43 6.99 5.52 16.75
N LEU A 44 6.63 6.01 17.94
CA LEU A 44 5.48 5.49 18.69
C LEU A 44 4.18 5.68 17.89
N ILE A 45 3.96 6.88 17.33
CA ILE A 45 2.79 7.16 16.49
C ILE A 45 2.73 6.19 15.29
N PHE A 46 3.88 5.99 14.62
CA PHE A 46 3.99 5.05 13.51
C PHE A 46 3.59 3.63 13.93
N ILE A 47 4.15 3.13 15.03
CA ILE A 47 3.84 1.79 15.55
C ILE A 47 2.36 1.67 15.92
N LEU A 48 1.78 2.67 16.59
CA LEU A 48 0.38 2.66 16.98
C LEU A 48 -0.56 2.62 15.78
N PHE A 49 -0.30 3.40 14.74
CA PHE A 49 -1.10 3.36 13.51
C PHE A 49 -1.10 1.95 12.89
N PHE A 50 0.09 1.37 12.73
CA PHE A 50 0.19 0.03 12.14
C PHE A 50 -0.42 -1.06 13.03
N LEU A 51 -0.30 -0.93 14.36
CA LEU A 51 -0.91 -1.87 15.30
C LEU A 51 -2.44 -1.85 15.20
N VAL A 52 -3.06 -0.65 15.18
CA VAL A 52 -4.51 -0.49 15.04
C VAL A 52 -4.99 -1.09 13.72
N LEU A 53 -4.29 -0.80 12.62
CA LEU A 53 -4.65 -1.35 11.31
C LEU A 53 -4.45 -2.87 11.26
N PHE A 54 -3.41 -3.39 11.90
CA PHE A 54 -3.21 -4.84 12.01
C PHE A 54 -4.37 -5.50 12.76
N ILE A 55 -4.81 -4.93 13.88
CA ILE A 55 -5.98 -5.43 14.62
C ILE A 55 -7.23 -5.39 13.72
N ALA A 56 -7.38 -4.35 12.88
CA ALA A 56 -8.49 -4.26 11.96
C ALA A 56 -8.52 -5.39 10.89
N THR A 57 -7.36 -5.99 10.56
CA THR A 57 -7.33 -7.16 9.65
C THR A 57 -7.91 -8.42 10.28
N LEU A 58 -7.98 -8.48 11.61
CA LEU A 58 -8.55 -9.63 12.33
C LEU A 58 -10.08 -9.67 12.25
N ILE A 59 -10.72 -8.60 11.77
CA ILE A 59 -12.15 -8.56 11.49
C ILE A 59 -12.40 -9.43 10.25
N LYS A 60 -13.09 -10.57 10.46
CA LYS A 60 -13.23 -11.68 9.53
C LYS A 60 -14.18 -11.41 8.35
N LYS A 61 -14.12 -10.26 7.70
CA LYS A 61 -14.85 -10.10 6.44
C LYS A 61 -13.84 -9.85 5.34
N ASN A 62 -13.67 -10.83 4.46
CA ASN A 62 -12.87 -10.71 3.26
C ASN A 62 -13.72 -10.18 2.10
N HIS A 63 -13.06 -9.69 1.06
CA HIS A 63 -13.68 -9.35 -0.21
C HIS A 63 -14.40 -10.58 -0.80
N ASP A 64 -15.53 -10.38 -1.47
CA ASP A 64 -16.31 -11.49 -2.05
C ASP A 64 -15.47 -12.32 -3.05
N ASP A 65 -14.60 -11.67 -3.81
CA ASP A 65 -13.67 -12.31 -4.73
C ASP A 65 -12.43 -12.94 -4.06
N PHE A 66 -12.29 -12.83 -2.75
CA PHE A 66 -11.08 -13.27 -2.05
C PHE A 66 -10.82 -14.77 -2.25
N SER A 67 -11.83 -15.60 -2.03
CA SER A 67 -11.72 -17.04 -2.23
C SER A 67 -11.69 -17.44 -3.70
N TYR A 68 -12.29 -16.62 -4.57
CA TYR A 68 -12.43 -16.93 -5.98
C TYR A 68 -11.12 -16.73 -6.76
N TYR A 69 -10.42 -15.59 -6.59
CA TYR A 69 -9.18 -15.36 -7.30
C TYR A 69 -8.10 -14.60 -6.53
N HIS A 70 -8.41 -13.75 -5.52
CA HIS A 70 -7.36 -13.01 -4.80
C HIS A 70 -6.43 -13.94 -4.04
N PHE A 71 -7.00 -14.83 -3.24
CA PHE A 71 -6.24 -15.83 -2.49
C PHE A 71 -5.53 -16.83 -3.41
N PRO A 72 -6.23 -17.49 -4.36
CA PRO A 72 -5.58 -18.44 -5.27
C PRO A 72 -4.45 -17.80 -6.08
N TYR A 73 -4.63 -16.58 -6.61
CA TYR A 73 -3.57 -15.91 -7.37
C TYR A 73 -2.36 -15.60 -6.50
N THR A 74 -2.58 -15.03 -5.30
CA THR A 74 -1.49 -14.74 -4.36
C THR A 74 -0.76 -16.01 -3.93
N TYR A 75 -1.51 -17.10 -3.68
CA TYR A 75 -0.95 -18.40 -3.33
C TYR A 75 -0.15 -19.01 -4.49
N TYR A 76 -0.59 -18.81 -5.73
CA TYR A 76 0.14 -19.21 -6.92
C TYR A 76 1.52 -18.56 -7.01
N ILE A 77 1.62 -17.27 -6.72
CA ILE A 77 2.90 -16.53 -6.67
C ILE A 77 3.85 -17.14 -5.61
N VAL A 78 3.30 -17.67 -4.52
CA VAL A 78 4.08 -18.32 -3.45
C VAL A 78 4.62 -19.69 -3.88
N GLU A 79 3.81 -20.49 -4.56
CA GLU A 79 4.16 -21.87 -4.88
C GLU A 79 4.99 -21.99 -6.16
N TYR A 80 4.77 -21.11 -7.14
CA TYR A 80 5.35 -21.23 -8.47
C TYR A 80 6.06 -19.94 -8.89
N PRO A 81 7.15 -20.04 -9.68
CA PRO A 81 7.70 -18.90 -10.38
C PRO A 81 6.71 -18.39 -11.44
N LEU A 82 7.03 -17.30 -12.11
CA LEU A 82 6.16 -16.67 -13.10
C LEU A 82 5.67 -17.68 -14.15
N MET A 83 4.35 -17.86 -14.19
CA MET A 83 3.69 -18.76 -15.14
C MET A 83 3.00 -17.95 -16.24
N ILE A 84 3.48 -18.08 -17.47
CA ILE A 84 2.86 -17.43 -18.63
C ILE A 84 1.57 -18.18 -18.99
N GLY A 85 0.49 -17.42 -19.21
CA GLY A 85 -0.80 -17.96 -19.64
C GLY A 85 -1.73 -18.40 -18.50
N ILE A 86 -1.41 -18.13 -17.24
CA ILE A 86 -2.23 -18.46 -16.06
C ILE A 86 -3.69 -17.95 -16.18
N GLY A 87 -3.90 -16.82 -16.89
CA GLY A 87 -5.24 -16.27 -17.15
C GLY A 87 -6.14 -17.15 -18.04
N LYS A 88 -5.60 -18.21 -18.64
CA LYS A 88 -6.41 -19.22 -19.36
C LYS A 88 -7.15 -20.17 -18.43
N PHE A 89 -6.66 -20.37 -17.21
CA PHE A 89 -7.25 -21.30 -16.24
C PHE A 89 -8.42 -20.70 -15.49
N VAL A 90 -8.27 -19.46 -15.04
CA VAL A 90 -9.32 -18.77 -14.25
C VAL A 90 -9.50 -17.35 -14.78
N HIS A 91 -10.77 -16.94 -14.94
CA HIS A 91 -11.11 -15.62 -15.46
C HIS A 91 -10.49 -14.48 -14.61
N GLY A 92 -10.54 -14.60 -13.28
CA GLY A 92 -9.96 -13.61 -12.37
C GLY A 92 -8.44 -13.44 -12.48
N PHE A 93 -7.72 -14.40 -13.07
CA PHE A 93 -6.28 -14.30 -13.30
C PHE A 93 -5.90 -13.49 -14.54
N ARG A 94 -6.88 -13.06 -15.34
CA ARG A 94 -6.66 -12.21 -16.52
C ARG A 94 -6.37 -10.75 -16.17
N THR A 95 -6.68 -10.34 -14.96
CA THR A 95 -6.45 -8.99 -14.47
C THR A 95 -5.35 -9.00 -13.40
N PRO A 96 -4.06 -9.04 -13.82
CA PRO A 96 -2.96 -9.04 -12.87
C PRO A 96 -2.96 -7.73 -12.06
N SER A 97 -2.64 -7.84 -10.78
CA SER A 97 -2.50 -6.70 -9.89
C SER A 97 -1.22 -6.84 -9.07
N SER A 98 -0.44 -5.78 -8.99
CA SER A 98 0.75 -5.75 -8.13
C SER A 98 0.41 -5.86 -6.64
N MET A 99 -0.87 -5.73 -6.26
CA MET A 99 -1.33 -6.01 -4.90
C MET A 99 -1.12 -7.48 -4.51
N PHE A 100 -1.30 -8.42 -5.43
CA PHE A 100 -1.07 -9.85 -5.15
C PHE A 100 0.41 -10.12 -4.87
N TYR A 101 1.31 -9.46 -5.62
CA TYR A 101 2.75 -9.53 -5.40
C TYR A 101 3.16 -8.91 -4.07
N LEU A 102 2.54 -7.80 -3.69
CA LEU A 102 2.77 -7.18 -2.38
C LEU A 102 2.29 -8.08 -1.24
N ASN A 103 1.12 -8.69 -1.38
CA ASN A 103 0.55 -9.59 -0.36
C ASN A 103 1.37 -10.88 -0.23
N SER A 104 1.85 -11.44 -1.34
CA SER A 104 2.61 -12.71 -1.32
C SER A 104 3.94 -12.62 -0.56
N ILE A 105 4.57 -11.44 -0.47
CA ILE A 105 5.80 -11.23 0.33
C ILE A 105 5.57 -11.49 1.82
N PHE A 106 4.33 -11.32 2.30
CA PHE A 106 3.98 -11.57 3.70
C PHE A 106 3.66 -13.04 4.00
N TYR A 107 3.89 -13.94 3.04
CA TYR A 107 3.90 -15.37 3.31
C TYR A 107 5.18 -15.72 4.06
N LEU A 108 5.07 -15.82 5.39
CA LEU A 108 6.18 -15.95 6.32
C LEU A 108 6.03 -17.23 7.17
N PRO A 109 7.12 -17.75 7.76
CA PRO A 109 7.06 -18.83 8.73
C PRO A 109 6.02 -18.50 9.82
N ILE A 110 5.30 -19.51 10.30
CA ILE A 110 4.23 -19.43 11.33
C ILE A 110 2.93 -18.82 10.80
N VAL A 111 2.97 -17.59 10.23
CA VAL A 111 1.76 -16.85 9.83
C VAL A 111 1.23 -17.20 8.44
N LYS A 112 2.11 -17.69 7.55
CA LYS A 112 1.76 -18.17 6.22
C LYS A 112 0.75 -17.23 5.49
N TYR A 113 -0.31 -17.77 4.94
CA TYR A 113 -1.33 -17.05 4.15
C TYR A 113 -2.23 -16.13 4.99
N TYR A 114 -2.20 -16.21 6.32
CA TYR A 114 -3.02 -15.32 7.17
C TYR A 114 -2.65 -13.84 7.02
N MET A 115 -1.45 -13.55 6.48
CA MET A 115 -0.95 -12.19 6.25
C MET A 115 -1.18 -11.68 4.81
N PHE A 116 -2.00 -12.34 3.99
CA PHE A 116 -2.22 -11.92 2.59
C PHE A 116 -3.01 -10.61 2.44
N ASN A 117 -3.43 -9.98 3.52
CA ASN A 117 -4.04 -8.64 3.53
C ASN A 117 -3.07 -7.53 3.98
N MET A 118 -1.80 -7.85 4.24
CA MET A 118 -0.82 -6.87 4.74
C MET A 118 -0.50 -5.76 3.74
N GLY A 119 -0.68 -6.00 2.44
CA GLY A 119 -0.58 -4.95 1.44
C GLY A 119 -1.57 -3.79 1.69
N ALA A 120 -2.81 -4.11 2.06
CA ALA A 120 -3.82 -3.11 2.42
C ALA A 120 -3.42 -2.33 3.68
N VAL A 121 -2.89 -3.03 4.71
CA VAL A 121 -2.36 -2.41 5.94
C VAL A 121 -1.25 -1.41 5.61
N MET A 122 -0.31 -1.80 4.74
CA MET A 122 0.78 -0.92 4.34
C MET A 122 0.28 0.33 3.63
N ILE A 123 -0.58 0.18 2.63
CA ILE A 123 -1.09 1.32 1.86
C ILE A 123 -1.88 2.28 2.75
N MET A 124 -2.82 1.76 3.53
CA MET A 124 -3.62 2.59 4.44
C MET A 124 -2.78 3.20 5.57
N GLY A 125 -1.82 2.44 6.11
CA GLY A 125 -0.93 2.91 7.16
C GLY A 125 -0.06 4.08 6.72
N PHE A 126 0.62 3.96 5.57
CA PHE A 126 1.44 5.05 5.04
C PHE A 126 0.60 6.25 4.62
N ALA A 127 -0.60 6.03 4.04
CA ALA A 127 -1.52 7.11 3.70
C ALA A 127 -1.92 7.91 4.95
N ASN A 128 -2.33 7.21 6.00
CA ASN A 128 -2.73 7.84 7.26
C ASN A 128 -1.58 8.62 7.90
N ILE A 129 -0.38 8.06 7.94
CA ILE A 129 0.80 8.75 8.52
C ILE A 129 1.11 10.03 7.75
N LEU A 130 1.11 9.98 6.42
CA LEU A 130 1.41 11.13 5.58
C LEU A 130 0.38 12.25 5.77
N ILE A 131 -0.91 11.92 5.79
CA ILE A 131 -1.97 12.90 6.00
C ILE A 131 -1.93 13.45 7.43
N PHE A 132 -1.73 12.59 8.43
CA PHE A 132 -1.62 12.99 9.83
C PHE A 132 -0.42 13.92 10.08
N GLU A 133 0.72 13.67 9.44
CA GLU A 133 1.89 14.55 9.51
C GLU A 133 1.55 15.95 8.97
N ARG A 134 0.86 16.04 7.85
CA ARG A 134 0.41 17.31 7.25
C ARG A 134 -0.55 18.08 8.17
N ILE A 135 -1.54 17.38 8.71
CA ILE A 135 -2.47 17.95 9.70
C ILE A 135 -1.69 18.49 10.90
N SER A 136 -0.75 17.72 11.43
CA SER A 136 0.07 18.08 12.59
C SER A 136 0.95 19.32 12.31
N ILE A 137 1.54 19.41 11.13
CA ILE A 137 2.35 20.58 10.72
C ILE A 137 1.48 21.83 10.60
N SER A 138 0.31 21.72 9.98
CA SER A 138 -0.63 22.84 9.85
C SER A 138 -1.11 23.33 11.21
N PHE A 139 -1.40 22.40 12.11
CA PHE A 139 -1.79 22.72 13.48
C PHE A 139 -0.70 23.47 14.25
N LYS A 140 0.55 23.01 14.17
CA LYS A 140 1.70 23.67 14.82
C LYS A 140 1.97 25.06 14.28
N LYS A 141 1.64 25.32 13.01
CA LYS A 141 1.84 26.62 12.34
C LYS A 141 0.63 27.52 12.44
N ASN A 142 -0.45 27.11 13.12
CA ASN A 142 -1.75 27.78 13.16
C ASN A 142 -2.27 28.13 11.75
N LYS A 143 -2.02 27.25 10.78
CA LYS A 143 -2.41 27.45 9.39
C LYS A 143 -3.60 26.56 9.05
N PHE A 144 -4.79 27.13 9.15
CA PHE A 144 -6.08 26.44 8.93
C PHE A 144 -6.69 26.81 7.57
N ASP A 145 -5.92 26.60 6.51
CA ASP A 145 -6.37 26.83 5.14
C ASP A 145 -7.24 25.67 4.61
N TYR A 146 -7.73 25.82 3.37
CA TYR A 146 -8.57 24.78 2.76
C TYR A 146 -7.85 23.42 2.63
N LEU A 147 -6.52 23.41 2.47
CA LEU A 147 -5.74 22.19 2.43
C LEU A 147 -5.74 21.46 3.77
N PHE A 148 -5.72 22.19 4.89
CA PHE A 148 -5.88 21.60 6.22
C PHE A 148 -7.23 20.90 6.35
N ILE A 149 -8.33 21.58 5.95
CA ILE A 149 -9.69 21.02 5.99
C ILE A 149 -9.77 19.78 5.09
N LEU A 150 -9.20 19.85 3.89
CA LEU A 150 -9.18 18.73 2.95
C LEU A 150 -8.41 17.52 3.50
N ASN A 151 -7.25 17.73 4.15
CA ASN A 151 -6.53 16.64 4.82
C ASN A 151 -7.38 16.01 5.93
N LEU A 152 -8.09 16.78 6.74
CA LEU A 152 -8.98 16.24 7.76
C LEU A 152 -10.13 15.43 7.15
N LEU A 153 -10.76 15.95 6.10
CA LEU A 153 -11.85 15.26 5.40
C LEU A 153 -11.37 13.92 4.80
N ILE A 154 -10.23 13.92 4.09
CA ILE A 154 -9.68 12.71 3.49
C ILE A 154 -9.23 11.72 4.57
N PHE A 155 -8.59 12.18 5.64
CA PHE A 155 -8.22 11.33 6.77
C PHE A 155 -9.45 10.65 7.38
N SER A 156 -10.50 11.41 7.64
CA SER A 156 -11.77 10.88 8.18
C SER A 156 -12.42 9.92 7.20
N PHE A 157 -12.48 10.28 5.91
CA PHE A 157 -13.07 9.44 4.87
C PHE A 157 -12.36 8.10 4.76
N ILE A 158 -11.03 8.09 4.66
CA ILE A 158 -10.25 6.84 4.56
C ILE A 158 -10.55 5.94 5.76
N ASN A 159 -10.57 6.48 6.98
CA ASN A 159 -10.73 5.67 8.18
C ASN A 159 -12.18 5.22 8.43
N ILE A 160 -13.18 5.96 7.95
CA ILE A 160 -14.59 5.57 8.08
C ILE A 160 -15.01 4.57 7.01
N PHE A 161 -14.58 4.76 5.74
CA PHE A 161 -15.07 3.95 4.62
C PHE A 161 -14.18 2.76 4.29
N PHE A 162 -12.86 2.85 4.57
CA PHE A 162 -11.90 1.81 4.22
C PHE A 162 -11.35 1.02 5.42
N TYR A 163 -12.00 1.08 6.59
CA TYR A 163 -11.52 0.41 7.80
C TYR A 163 -11.49 -1.12 7.70
N ARG A 164 -12.29 -1.71 6.82
CA ARG A 164 -12.34 -3.16 6.60
C ARG A 164 -11.22 -3.60 5.67
N LEU A 165 -10.02 -3.74 6.21
CA LEU A 165 -8.82 -4.04 5.43
C LEU A 165 -8.87 -5.37 4.68
N GLY A 166 -9.54 -6.39 5.23
CA GLY A 166 -9.76 -7.67 4.54
C GLY A 166 -10.63 -7.57 3.28
N GLU A 167 -11.43 -6.51 3.15
CA GLU A 167 -12.27 -6.27 1.97
C GLU A 167 -11.58 -5.41 0.90
N HIS A 168 -10.33 -4.95 1.10
CA HIS A 168 -9.70 -4.03 0.16
C HIS A 168 -9.52 -4.62 -1.24
N GLY A 169 -9.19 -5.91 -1.33
CA GLY A 169 -8.93 -6.56 -2.61
C GLY A 169 -7.92 -5.77 -3.45
N THR A 170 -8.20 -5.63 -4.73
CA THR A 170 -7.43 -4.83 -5.68
C THR A 170 -7.98 -3.42 -5.88
N ASP A 171 -9.10 -3.06 -5.24
CA ASP A 171 -9.87 -1.86 -5.55
C ASP A 171 -9.70 -0.73 -4.54
N ARG A 172 -9.84 -1.03 -3.24
CA ARG A 172 -9.87 0.00 -2.20
C ARG A 172 -8.51 0.63 -1.94
N SER A 173 -7.45 -0.16 -1.99
CA SER A 173 -6.10 0.37 -1.80
C SER A 173 -5.69 1.39 -2.88
N PRO A 174 -5.89 1.16 -4.19
CA PRO A 174 -5.67 2.21 -5.18
C PRO A 174 -6.61 3.41 -5.03
N GLN A 175 -7.85 3.26 -4.54
CA GLN A 175 -8.72 4.40 -4.24
C GLN A 175 -8.14 5.32 -3.16
N ILE A 176 -7.53 4.76 -2.12
CA ILE A 176 -6.78 5.52 -1.10
C ILE A 176 -5.61 6.28 -1.75
N LEU A 177 -4.86 5.62 -2.63
CA LEU A 177 -3.75 6.26 -3.35
C LEU A 177 -4.21 7.38 -4.28
N ILE A 178 -5.39 7.25 -4.90
CA ILE A 178 -6.00 8.31 -5.71
C ILE A 178 -6.32 9.54 -4.86
N LEU A 179 -6.88 9.35 -3.68
CA LEU A 179 -7.12 10.47 -2.76
C LEU A 179 -5.82 11.18 -2.39
N LEU A 180 -4.75 10.43 -2.14
CA LEU A 180 -3.42 11.01 -1.94
C LEU A 180 -2.91 11.73 -3.18
N PHE A 181 -3.09 11.15 -4.36
CA PHE A 181 -2.69 11.75 -5.63
C PHE A 181 -3.38 13.10 -5.86
N ILE A 182 -4.68 13.18 -5.60
CA ILE A 182 -5.44 14.43 -5.68
C ILE A 182 -4.90 15.46 -4.66
N LEU A 183 -4.62 15.04 -3.43
CA LEU A 183 -3.99 15.91 -2.43
C LEU A 183 -2.65 16.45 -2.91
N GLU A 184 -1.77 15.59 -3.43
CA GLU A 184 -0.46 16.00 -3.97
C GLU A 184 -0.61 17.01 -5.10
N LEU A 185 -1.56 16.76 -6.02
CA LEU A 185 -1.85 17.67 -7.12
C LEU A 185 -2.28 19.05 -6.61
N LEU A 186 -3.16 19.11 -5.63
CA LEU A 186 -3.63 20.38 -5.04
C LEU A 186 -2.51 21.09 -4.28
N TYR A 187 -1.64 20.36 -3.59
CA TYR A 187 -0.45 20.93 -2.98
C TYR A 187 0.50 21.51 -4.04
N PHE A 188 0.71 20.79 -5.13
CA PHE A 188 1.54 21.26 -6.23
C PHE A 188 1.00 22.55 -6.87
N ILE A 189 -0.31 22.60 -7.14
CA ILE A 189 -0.95 23.80 -7.72
C ILE A 189 -0.83 25.00 -6.78
N ASN A 190 -1.00 24.77 -5.48
CA ASN A 190 -1.04 25.86 -4.48
C ASN A 190 0.34 26.46 -4.17
N TYR A 191 1.37 25.63 -4.19
CA TYR A 191 2.74 26.02 -3.82
C TYR A 191 3.66 26.11 -5.05
N LYS A 192 3.19 26.78 -6.12
CA LYS A 192 3.93 26.96 -7.39
C LYS A 192 5.41 27.26 -7.15
N GLY A 193 6.28 26.38 -7.62
CA GLY A 193 7.72 26.62 -7.74
C GLY A 193 8.62 26.12 -6.62
N ILE A 194 8.11 25.79 -5.42
CA ILE A 194 8.96 25.30 -4.30
C ILE A 194 9.27 23.80 -4.45
N TYR A 195 8.54 23.08 -5.31
CA TYR A 195 8.51 21.62 -5.32
C TYR A 195 9.02 20.99 -6.64
N LYS A 196 10.19 21.37 -7.12
CA LYS A 196 10.85 20.61 -8.21
C LYS A 196 11.06 19.11 -7.87
N GLN A 197 11.09 18.77 -6.59
CA GLN A 197 11.18 17.38 -6.10
C GLN A 197 9.86 16.58 -6.18
N PHE A 198 8.72 17.23 -6.46
CA PHE A 198 7.41 16.56 -6.47
C PHE A 198 7.14 15.73 -7.72
N TYR A 199 7.70 16.09 -8.87
CA TYR A 199 7.48 15.37 -10.11
C TYR A 199 7.78 13.87 -10.04
N PRO A 200 8.93 13.42 -9.52
CA PRO A 200 9.21 11.99 -9.44
C PRO A 200 8.24 11.26 -8.50
N ASN A 201 7.87 11.86 -7.37
CA ASN A 201 6.95 11.23 -6.42
C ASN A 201 5.54 11.09 -6.98
N PHE A 202 5.09 12.07 -7.76
CA PHE A 202 3.80 12.09 -8.40
C PHE A 202 3.68 10.98 -9.46
N LEU A 203 4.70 10.82 -10.31
CA LEU A 203 4.76 9.78 -11.31
C LEU A 203 4.85 8.38 -10.69
N VAL A 204 5.61 8.24 -9.60
CA VAL A 204 5.69 6.97 -8.86
C VAL A 204 4.34 6.61 -8.25
N LEU A 205 3.63 7.58 -7.67
CA LEU A 205 2.30 7.34 -7.10
C LEU A 205 1.30 6.93 -8.16
N LEU A 206 1.29 7.60 -9.31
CA LEU A 206 0.43 7.27 -10.43
C LEU A 206 0.74 5.88 -11.00
N GLY A 207 2.03 5.57 -11.21
CA GLY A 207 2.46 4.24 -11.63
C GLY A 207 2.03 3.15 -10.65
N LEU A 208 2.07 3.41 -9.35
CA LEU A 208 1.61 2.50 -8.31
C LEU A 208 0.09 2.27 -8.41
N ILE A 209 -0.71 3.32 -8.58
CA ILE A 209 -2.15 3.24 -8.75
C ILE A 209 -2.51 2.35 -9.94
N ILE A 210 -1.88 2.60 -11.11
CA ILE A 210 -2.10 1.85 -12.35
C ILE A 210 -1.66 0.39 -12.18
N SER A 211 -0.55 0.14 -11.48
CA SER A 211 -0.05 -1.21 -11.25
C SER A 211 -0.97 -2.07 -10.36
N PHE A 212 -1.70 -1.44 -9.45
CA PHE A 212 -2.71 -2.13 -8.65
C PHE A 212 -3.97 -2.44 -9.46
N LYS A 213 -4.40 -1.50 -10.30
CA LYS A 213 -5.56 -1.70 -11.19
C LYS A 213 -5.38 -0.93 -12.49
N PRO A 214 -5.14 -1.60 -13.61
CA PRO A 214 -4.89 -0.96 -14.92
C PRO A 214 -5.98 0.00 -15.37
N PHE A 215 -7.23 -0.18 -14.91
CA PHE A 215 -8.34 0.73 -15.19
C PHE A 215 -8.02 2.20 -14.86
N TYR A 216 -7.18 2.43 -13.85
CA TYR A 216 -6.81 3.79 -13.44
C TYR A 216 -5.82 4.50 -14.37
N ILE A 217 -5.47 3.89 -15.51
CA ILE A 217 -4.72 4.56 -16.59
C ILE A 217 -5.47 5.82 -17.10
N LEU A 218 -6.79 5.88 -16.90
CA LEU A 218 -7.62 7.04 -17.22
C LEU A 218 -7.20 8.32 -16.46
N TYR A 219 -6.47 8.20 -15.36
CA TYR A 219 -5.93 9.35 -14.62
C TYR A 219 -4.64 9.92 -15.23
N LEU A 220 -4.15 9.35 -16.35
CA LEU A 220 -3.03 9.91 -17.13
C LEU A 220 -3.46 11.08 -18.03
N ILE A 221 -4.74 11.23 -18.31
CA ILE A 221 -5.32 12.27 -19.14
C ILE A 221 -5.65 13.47 -18.26
#